data_31e939bd3baf9739e449e0775e8a27e2
#
_entry.id   31e939bd3baf9739e449e0775e8a27e2
#
_cell.length_a   1.000
_cell.length_b   1.000
_cell.length_c   1.000
_cell.angle_alpha   90.00
_cell.angle_beta   90.00
_cell.angle_gamma   90.00
#
_symmetry.space_group_name_H-M   'P 1'
#
loop_
_entity.id
_entity.type
_entity.pdbx_description
1 polymer ?
#
loop_
_entity_poly.entity_id
_entity_poly.type
_entity_poly.pdbx_seq_one_letter_code
_entity_poly.pdbx_strand_id
1 'polypeptide(L)'
;MATNNAINLTGNGVVGYDGAGTFITNASTQYAVHTGGATASSITQLAVGTNGQVLLGATGAAPAFATLTGTGGITFTLGANALAINSTAGGVNWVIITADQTAAINTSYICNKAGLLTLTMPGTAAVGSVIGIMNMNTAVGAKFLSANPGQLYLGTSAATANTGSLTSINLGDAMFLVCIVADTTWRAYAAQGNWTVA
;
A
#
# COMPACT_ATOMS: atom_id res chain seq x y z
N MET A 1 44.66 -37.84 -37.65
CA MET A 1 44.87 -37.45 -36.24
C MET A 1 43.90 -36.33 -35.89
N ALA A 2 42.96 -36.57 -35.05
CA ALA A 2 42.07 -35.53 -34.57
C ALA A 2 42.86 -34.62 -33.62
N THR A 3 43.07 -33.38 -33.98
CA THR A 3 43.67 -32.40 -33.08
C THR A 3 42.65 -32.09 -31.99
N ASN A 4 42.97 -32.48 -30.78
CA ASN A 4 42.17 -32.14 -29.59
C ASN A 4 42.33 -30.62 -29.36
N ASN A 5 41.44 -29.81 -29.91
CA ASN A 5 41.41 -28.37 -29.62
C ASN A 5 40.84 -28.21 -28.21
N ALA A 6 41.73 -28.07 -27.24
CA ALA A 6 41.33 -27.70 -25.87
C ALA A 6 40.75 -26.29 -25.93
N ILE A 7 39.47 -26.15 -25.57
CA ILE A 7 38.86 -24.84 -25.41
C ILE A 7 39.41 -24.24 -24.12
N ASN A 8 40.32 -23.29 -24.24
CA ASN A 8 40.87 -22.59 -23.09
C ASN A 8 39.96 -21.41 -22.72
N LEU A 9 39.11 -21.61 -21.72
CA LEU A 9 38.22 -20.58 -21.23
C LEU A 9 38.98 -19.69 -20.25
N THR A 10 39.62 -18.65 -20.74
CA THR A 10 40.28 -17.63 -19.90
C THR A 10 39.33 -16.47 -19.71
N GLY A 11 38.48 -16.56 -18.68
CA GLY A 11 37.56 -15.48 -18.32
C GLY A 11 36.22 -15.99 -17.81
N ASN A 12 35.50 -15.11 -17.08
CA ASN A 12 34.15 -15.35 -16.64
C ASN A 12 33.18 -15.17 -17.83
N GLY A 13 32.78 -16.24 -18.48
CA GLY A 13 31.86 -16.19 -19.59
C GLY A 13 31.02 -17.45 -19.71
N VAL A 14 29.89 -17.34 -20.40
CA VAL A 14 29.06 -18.48 -20.77
C VAL A 14 29.47 -18.95 -22.13
N VAL A 15 29.71 -20.24 -22.30
CA VAL A 15 30.03 -20.87 -23.59
C VAL A 15 28.72 -21.27 -24.22
N GLY A 16 28.45 -20.69 -25.39
CA GLY A 16 27.32 -21.06 -26.24
C GLY A 16 27.81 -21.80 -27.50
N TYR A 17 26.89 -22.40 -28.21
CA TYR A 17 27.09 -23.09 -29.47
C TYR A 17 26.25 -22.38 -30.55
N ASP A 18 26.87 -21.93 -31.62
CA ASP A 18 26.19 -21.12 -32.64
C ASP A 18 25.35 -21.94 -33.66
N GLY A 19 25.24 -23.24 -33.46
CA GLY A 19 24.53 -24.13 -34.37
C GLY A 19 25.27 -24.46 -35.66
N ALA A 20 26.34 -23.70 -36.01
CA ALA A 20 27.22 -23.94 -37.14
C ALA A 20 28.48 -24.72 -36.76
N GLY A 21 28.60 -25.12 -35.52
CA GLY A 21 29.74 -25.90 -35.02
C GLY A 21 30.80 -25.07 -34.29
N THR A 22 30.56 -23.80 -34.06
CA THR A 22 31.51 -22.89 -33.41
C THR A 22 31.10 -22.65 -31.97
N PHE A 23 32.06 -22.76 -31.06
CA PHE A 23 31.85 -22.32 -29.65
C PHE A 23 32.05 -20.82 -29.58
N ILE A 24 31.04 -20.14 -29.07
CA ILE A 24 31.07 -18.71 -28.80
C ILE A 24 31.18 -18.47 -27.29
N THR A 25 32.05 -17.55 -26.88
CA THR A 25 32.16 -17.11 -25.49
C THR A 25 31.55 -15.73 -25.37
N ASN A 26 30.53 -15.58 -24.55
CA ASN A 26 30.01 -14.27 -24.18
C ASN A 26 30.63 -13.86 -22.84
N ALA A 27 31.35 -12.75 -22.82
CA ALA A 27 31.81 -12.16 -21.59
C ALA A 27 30.59 -11.80 -20.75
N SER A 28 30.53 -12.30 -19.51
CA SER A 28 29.42 -11.99 -18.64
C SER A 28 29.81 -11.01 -17.53
N THR A 29 28.95 -10.04 -17.30
CA THR A 29 29.05 -9.17 -16.14
C THR A 29 28.74 -9.99 -14.88
N GLN A 30 29.45 -9.75 -13.81
CA GLN A 30 29.18 -10.40 -12.52
C GLN A 30 27.71 -10.20 -12.11
N TYR A 31 27.06 -11.26 -11.67
CA TYR A 31 25.64 -11.30 -11.26
C TYR A 31 24.60 -11.04 -12.38
N ALA A 32 25.02 -11.06 -13.66
CA ALA A 32 24.06 -10.93 -14.74
C ALA A 32 23.21 -12.20 -14.95
N VAL A 33 21.96 -12.02 -15.33
CA VAL A 33 21.08 -13.10 -15.75
C VAL A 33 21.24 -13.30 -17.26
N HIS A 34 21.38 -14.55 -17.68
CA HIS A 34 21.44 -14.90 -19.10
C HIS A 34 20.10 -15.47 -19.55
N THR A 35 19.67 -15.06 -20.74
CA THR A 35 18.45 -15.55 -21.40
C THR A 35 18.77 -16.06 -22.78
N GLY A 36 17.88 -16.86 -23.35
CA GLY A 36 17.95 -17.18 -24.77
C GLY A 36 17.84 -15.89 -25.60
N GLY A 37 18.66 -15.78 -26.63
CA GLY A 37 18.62 -14.65 -27.55
C GLY A 37 17.55 -14.78 -28.63
N ALA A 38 17.49 -13.81 -29.53
CA ALA A 38 16.52 -13.75 -30.63
C ALA A 38 16.66 -14.88 -31.65
N THR A 39 17.82 -15.53 -31.71
CA THR A 39 18.08 -16.70 -32.57
C THR A 39 18.32 -17.93 -31.71
N ALA A 40 17.99 -19.11 -32.24
CA ALA A 40 18.02 -20.38 -31.51
C ALA A 40 19.37 -20.74 -30.86
N SER A 41 20.45 -20.09 -31.26
CA SER A 41 21.81 -20.37 -30.80
C SER A 41 22.46 -19.21 -30.04
N SER A 42 21.74 -18.14 -29.74
CA SER A 42 22.30 -16.98 -29.04
C SER A 42 21.94 -16.94 -27.58
N ILE A 43 22.85 -16.49 -26.75
CA ILE A 43 22.64 -16.19 -25.33
C ILE A 43 22.78 -14.68 -25.19
N THR A 44 21.76 -14.08 -24.60
CA THR A 44 21.74 -12.64 -24.30
C THR A 44 21.87 -12.42 -22.78
N GLN A 45 22.70 -11.47 -22.43
CA GLN A 45 22.86 -11.06 -21.05
C GLN A 45 21.88 -9.91 -20.76
N LEU A 46 21.08 -10.06 -19.72
CA LEU A 46 20.29 -8.93 -19.18
C LEU A 46 21.22 -7.98 -18.42
N ALA A 47 20.93 -6.70 -18.51
CA ALA A 47 21.57 -5.72 -17.63
C ALA A 47 21.32 -6.10 -16.17
N VAL A 48 22.32 -5.84 -15.32
CA VAL A 48 22.17 -6.11 -13.88
C VAL A 48 21.06 -5.22 -13.34
N GLY A 49 20.09 -5.81 -12.62
CA GLY A 49 19.03 -5.06 -11.95
C GLY A 49 19.57 -4.21 -10.81
N THR A 50 18.82 -3.19 -10.43
CA THR A 50 19.07 -2.38 -9.24
C THR A 50 18.34 -2.95 -8.02
N ASN A 51 18.68 -2.47 -6.83
CA ASN A 51 18.01 -2.91 -5.59
C ASN A 51 16.50 -2.77 -5.71
N GLY A 52 15.80 -3.83 -5.35
CA GLY A 52 14.35 -3.85 -5.32
C GLY A 52 13.64 -4.11 -6.64
N GLN A 53 14.37 -4.36 -7.70
CA GLN A 53 13.78 -4.85 -8.93
C GLN A 53 13.59 -6.37 -8.90
N VAL A 54 12.55 -6.84 -9.57
CA VAL A 54 12.27 -8.26 -9.81
C VAL A 54 12.35 -8.54 -11.30
N LEU A 55 12.80 -9.74 -11.64
CA LEU A 55 12.80 -10.20 -13.02
C LEU A 55 11.37 -10.64 -13.39
N LEU A 56 10.76 -9.96 -14.34
CA LEU A 56 9.42 -10.27 -14.83
C LEU A 56 9.51 -10.85 -16.26
N GLY A 57 8.77 -11.95 -16.47
CA GLY A 57 8.53 -12.49 -17.79
C GLY A 57 7.50 -11.63 -18.55
N ALA A 58 7.64 -11.55 -19.86
CA ALA A 58 6.70 -10.88 -20.75
C ALA A 58 6.31 -11.81 -21.91
N THR A 59 5.03 -11.86 -22.28
CA THR A 59 4.57 -12.61 -23.45
C THR A 59 5.09 -11.94 -24.72
N GLY A 60 5.85 -12.66 -25.52
CA GLY A 60 6.40 -12.14 -26.79
C GLY A 60 7.57 -11.16 -26.66
N ALA A 61 8.14 -11.01 -25.47
CA ALA A 61 9.33 -10.20 -25.23
C ALA A 61 10.31 -10.90 -24.27
N ALA A 62 11.56 -10.42 -24.24
CA ALA A 62 12.54 -10.92 -23.29
C ALA A 62 12.13 -10.51 -21.85
N PRO A 63 12.41 -11.36 -20.82
CA PRO A 63 12.27 -10.97 -19.44
C PRO A 63 13.10 -9.71 -19.13
N ALA A 64 12.60 -8.87 -18.25
CA ALA A 64 13.28 -7.64 -17.85
C ALA A 64 13.15 -7.40 -16.34
N PHE A 65 14.12 -6.70 -15.77
CA PHE A 65 14.02 -6.22 -14.41
C PHE A 65 13.04 -5.03 -14.33
N ALA A 66 12.09 -5.10 -13.44
CA ALA A 66 11.08 -4.06 -13.24
C ALA A 66 10.89 -3.75 -11.76
N THR A 67 10.53 -2.51 -11.47
CA THR A 67 10.16 -2.08 -10.13
C THR A 67 8.72 -2.47 -9.83
N LEU A 68 8.47 -3.04 -8.67
CA LEU A 68 7.11 -3.31 -8.20
C LEU A 68 6.46 -2.01 -7.75
N THR A 69 5.24 -1.76 -8.24
CA THR A 69 4.40 -0.64 -7.79
C THR A 69 3.20 -1.16 -7.06
N GLY A 70 2.93 -0.62 -5.87
CA GLY A 70 1.78 -1.00 -5.07
C GLY A 70 0.59 -0.08 -5.36
N THR A 71 -0.62 -0.67 -5.36
CA THR A 71 -1.89 0.06 -5.42
C THR A 71 -2.85 -0.53 -4.38
N GLY A 72 -3.90 0.20 -4.02
CA GLY A 72 -4.94 -0.32 -3.11
C GLY A 72 -4.44 -0.62 -1.69
N GLY A 73 -3.50 0.16 -1.18
CA GLY A 73 -2.96 -0.04 0.17
C GLY A 73 -1.83 -1.06 0.28
N ILE A 74 -1.30 -1.54 -0.84
CA ILE A 74 -0.09 -2.36 -0.85
C ILE A 74 1.12 -1.46 -1.06
N THR A 75 2.14 -1.60 -0.21
CA THR A 75 3.43 -0.93 -0.33
C THR A 75 4.55 -1.95 -0.40
N PHE A 76 5.56 -1.65 -1.22
CA PHE A 76 6.77 -2.44 -1.33
C PHE A 76 7.93 -1.67 -0.72
N THR A 77 8.59 -2.26 0.26
CA THR A 77 9.84 -1.73 0.79
C THR A 77 10.99 -2.55 0.21
N LEU A 78 11.83 -1.89 -0.56
CA LEU A 78 12.87 -2.50 -1.37
C LEU A 78 14.23 -2.25 -0.72
N GLY A 79 15.02 -3.29 -0.56
CA GLY A 79 16.38 -3.22 -0.01
C GLY A 79 17.33 -4.16 -0.75
N ALA A 80 18.59 -4.13 -0.38
CA ALA A 80 19.57 -5.09 -0.88
C ALA A 80 19.19 -6.50 -0.39
N ASN A 81 18.93 -7.42 -1.32
CA ASN A 81 18.51 -8.80 -1.05
C ASN A 81 17.22 -8.93 -0.21
N ALA A 82 16.41 -7.88 -0.15
CA ALA A 82 15.18 -7.88 0.63
C ALA A 82 14.03 -7.22 -0.14
N LEU A 83 12.87 -7.86 -0.09
CA LEU A 83 11.59 -7.35 -0.54
C LEU A 83 10.58 -7.57 0.56
N ALA A 84 10.11 -6.49 1.20
CA ALA A 84 8.98 -6.56 2.11
C ALA A 84 7.73 -6.10 1.40
N ILE A 85 6.66 -6.89 1.49
CA ILE A 85 5.35 -6.57 0.97
C ILE A 85 4.47 -6.24 2.17
N ASN A 86 4.08 -4.98 2.29
CA ASN A 86 3.22 -4.52 3.36
C ASN A 86 1.83 -4.22 2.80
N SER A 87 0.80 -4.69 3.47
CA SER A 87 -0.59 -4.40 3.12
C SER A 87 -1.25 -3.62 4.24
N THR A 88 -1.80 -2.47 3.90
CA THR A 88 -2.76 -1.74 4.73
C THR A 88 -4.21 -2.04 4.31
N ALA A 89 -4.38 -2.83 3.23
CA ALA A 89 -5.69 -3.28 2.78
C ALA A 89 -6.12 -4.51 3.58
N GLY A 90 -7.17 -4.37 4.36
CA GLY A 90 -7.81 -5.48 5.09
C GLY A 90 -7.69 -5.45 6.62
N GLY A 91 -6.87 -4.57 7.17
CA GLY A 91 -6.85 -4.28 8.60
C GLY A 91 -7.17 -2.81 8.84
N VAL A 92 -8.16 -2.52 9.66
CA VAL A 92 -8.35 -1.15 10.14
C VAL A 92 -7.14 -0.82 11.00
N ASN A 93 -6.36 0.18 10.62
CA ASN A 93 -5.26 0.64 11.45
C ASN A 93 -5.82 1.31 12.71
N TRP A 94 -5.71 0.66 13.86
CA TRP A 94 -6.16 1.20 15.13
C TRP A 94 -5.07 2.02 15.81
N VAL A 95 -5.38 3.26 16.14
CA VAL A 95 -4.48 4.18 16.83
C VAL A 95 -5.11 4.64 18.12
N ILE A 96 -4.40 4.49 19.24
CA ILE A 96 -4.83 5.03 20.52
C ILE A 96 -4.51 6.52 20.55
N ILE A 97 -5.51 7.36 20.85
CA ILE A 97 -5.36 8.80 20.90
C ILE A 97 -5.83 9.35 22.26
N THR A 98 -5.06 10.29 22.79
CA THR A 98 -5.29 10.94 24.09
C THR A 98 -5.48 12.46 23.96
N ALA A 99 -5.52 12.99 22.75
CA ALA A 99 -5.71 14.40 22.45
C ALA A 99 -6.59 14.59 21.22
N ASP A 100 -7.22 15.76 21.11
CA ASP A 100 -7.96 16.17 19.93
C ASP A 100 -7.06 16.26 18.71
N GLN A 101 -7.56 15.81 17.57
CA GLN A 101 -6.80 15.85 16.32
C GLN A 101 -7.71 15.79 15.08
N THR A 102 -7.12 16.05 13.93
CA THR A 102 -7.76 15.76 12.64
C THR A 102 -7.53 14.29 12.29
N ALA A 103 -8.60 13.63 11.85
CA ALA A 103 -8.54 12.24 11.44
C ALA A 103 -7.73 12.06 10.14
N ALA A 104 -6.95 11.00 10.08
CA ALA A 104 -6.39 10.49 8.84
C ALA A 104 -7.40 9.51 8.20
N ILE A 105 -7.50 9.53 6.88
CA ILE A 105 -8.34 8.57 6.15
C ILE A 105 -7.83 7.13 6.36
N ASN A 106 -8.75 6.17 6.30
CA ASN A 106 -8.49 4.73 6.45
C ASN A 106 -7.82 4.36 7.78
N THR A 107 -8.14 5.12 8.82
CA THR A 107 -7.63 4.94 10.18
C THR A 107 -8.79 4.86 11.18
N SER A 108 -8.67 4.01 12.17
CA SER A 108 -9.60 3.92 13.30
C SER A 108 -8.90 4.32 14.59
N TYR A 109 -9.65 4.97 15.46
CA TYR A 109 -9.13 5.59 16.67
C TYR A 109 -9.77 5.00 17.92
N ILE A 110 -8.93 4.63 18.87
CA ILE A 110 -9.33 4.30 20.22
C ILE A 110 -9.15 5.56 21.07
N CYS A 111 -10.26 6.18 21.45
CA CYS A 111 -10.26 7.42 22.21
C CYS A 111 -10.04 7.16 23.69
N ASN A 112 -8.91 7.59 24.21
CA ASN A 112 -8.51 7.43 25.62
C ASN A 112 -8.02 8.76 26.20
N LYS A 113 -8.83 9.81 26.09
CA LYS A 113 -8.58 11.14 26.63
C LYS A 113 -9.33 11.32 27.94
N ALA A 114 -8.76 11.99 28.93
CA ALA A 114 -9.40 12.30 30.22
C ALA A 114 -10.58 13.31 30.12
N GLY A 115 -10.98 13.75 28.93
CA GLY A 115 -12.09 14.63 28.65
C GLY A 115 -12.74 14.29 27.32
N LEU A 116 -13.73 15.06 26.89
CA LEU A 116 -14.31 14.87 25.55
C LEU A 116 -13.22 14.92 24.49
N LEU A 117 -13.10 13.84 23.74
CA LEU A 117 -12.18 13.78 22.62
C LEU A 117 -12.90 14.25 21.35
N THR A 118 -12.29 15.19 20.64
CA THR A 118 -12.76 15.67 19.35
C THR A 118 -11.87 15.15 18.23
N LEU A 119 -12.48 14.39 17.33
CA LEU A 119 -11.84 13.94 16.09
C LEU A 119 -12.43 14.75 14.94
N THR A 120 -11.69 15.72 14.43
CA THR A 120 -12.12 16.54 13.29
C THR A 120 -11.97 15.74 12.00
N MET A 121 -13.00 15.74 11.18
CA MET A 121 -12.95 15.05 9.88
C MET A 121 -11.93 15.72 8.97
N PRO A 122 -11.23 14.98 8.11
CA PRO A 122 -10.25 15.54 7.20
C PRO A 122 -10.93 16.43 6.15
N GLY A 123 -10.24 17.51 5.74
CA GLY A 123 -10.70 18.42 4.69
C GLY A 123 -10.58 17.82 3.28
N THR A 124 -9.85 16.71 3.12
CA THR A 124 -9.71 15.99 1.85
C THR A 124 -9.87 14.50 2.07
N ALA A 125 -10.74 13.87 1.28
CA ALA A 125 -10.98 12.43 1.32
C ALA A 125 -11.62 11.96 0.01
N ALA A 126 -11.12 10.89 -0.56
CA ALA A 126 -11.76 10.24 -1.70
C ALA A 126 -13.02 9.48 -1.26
N VAL A 127 -13.98 9.31 -2.17
CA VAL A 127 -15.13 8.43 -1.97
C VAL A 127 -14.64 7.02 -1.62
N GLY A 128 -15.25 6.42 -0.60
CA GLY A 128 -14.85 5.11 -0.08
C GLY A 128 -13.80 5.15 1.03
N SER A 129 -13.20 6.30 1.34
CA SER A 129 -12.35 6.46 2.53
C SER A 129 -13.14 6.17 3.79
N VAL A 130 -12.52 5.49 4.76
CA VAL A 130 -13.16 5.07 6.01
C VAL A 130 -12.45 5.68 7.20
N ILE A 131 -13.20 6.08 8.21
CA ILE A 131 -12.68 6.50 9.53
C ILE A 131 -13.53 5.84 10.61
N GLY A 132 -12.88 5.26 11.62
CA GLY A 132 -13.54 4.66 12.77
C GLY A 132 -13.18 5.37 14.07
N ILE A 133 -14.07 5.27 15.06
CA ILE A 133 -13.82 5.71 16.43
C ILE A 133 -14.42 4.71 17.40
N MET A 134 -13.69 4.41 18.47
CA MET A 134 -14.18 3.67 19.64
C MET A 134 -13.87 4.48 20.87
N ASN A 135 -14.91 4.75 21.67
CA ASN A 135 -14.76 5.46 22.93
C ASN A 135 -14.33 4.51 24.06
N MET A 136 -13.14 4.71 24.58
CA MET A 136 -12.63 3.99 25.77
C MET A 136 -12.61 4.88 27.01
N ASN A 137 -13.15 6.08 26.91
CA ASN A 137 -13.25 7.00 28.05
C ASN A 137 -14.59 6.82 28.77
N THR A 138 -14.54 6.53 30.06
CA THR A 138 -15.72 6.29 30.90
C THR A 138 -16.47 7.57 31.31
N ALA A 139 -15.82 8.73 31.17
CA ALA A 139 -16.34 9.96 31.78
C ALA A 139 -17.00 10.92 30.80
N VAL A 140 -16.55 11.04 29.57
CA VAL A 140 -16.89 12.21 28.75
C VAL A 140 -17.12 11.94 27.26
N GLY A 141 -16.76 10.77 26.76
CA GLY A 141 -17.10 10.39 25.41
C GLY A 141 -16.16 10.88 24.30
N ALA A 142 -16.62 10.70 23.08
CA ALA A 142 -15.92 11.02 21.85
C ALA A 142 -16.89 11.62 20.84
N LYS A 143 -16.39 12.51 19.99
CA LYS A 143 -17.17 13.07 18.89
C LYS A 143 -16.41 13.17 17.60
N PHE A 144 -17.09 12.90 16.50
CA PHE A 144 -16.70 13.35 15.20
C PHE A 144 -17.18 14.78 14.97
N LEU A 145 -16.29 15.66 14.59
CA LEU A 145 -16.59 17.03 14.21
C LEU A 145 -16.49 17.19 12.70
N SER A 146 -17.56 17.69 12.08
CA SER A 146 -17.59 17.98 10.66
C SER A 146 -16.52 19.00 10.29
N ALA A 147 -15.77 18.74 9.23
CA ALA A 147 -14.91 19.74 8.61
C ALA A 147 -15.76 20.66 7.68
N ASN A 148 -15.31 21.87 7.47
CA ASN A 148 -15.94 22.80 6.52
C ASN A 148 -15.58 22.40 5.07
N PRO A 149 -16.54 22.20 4.14
CA PRO A 149 -18.02 22.36 4.24
C PRO A 149 -18.76 21.03 4.56
N GLY A 150 -18.15 20.11 5.26
CA GLY A 150 -18.58 18.74 5.39
C GLY A 150 -19.88 18.52 6.17
N GLN A 151 -20.51 17.37 5.94
CA GLN A 151 -21.66 16.86 6.69
C GLN A 151 -21.43 15.42 7.14
N LEU A 152 -21.98 15.10 8.33
CA LEU A 152 -21.95 13.76 8.90
C LEU A 152 -23.38 13.21 8.98
N TYR A 153 -23.61 12.02 8.49
CA TYR A 153 -24.92 11.37 8.50
C TYR A 153 -24.91 10.13 9.42
N LEU A 154 -25.92 10.08 10.29
CA LEU A 154 -26.28 8.90 11.06
C LEU A 154 -27.69 8.46 10.63
N GLY A 155 -27.81 7.39 9.88
CA GLY A 155 -29.06 7.00 9.26
C GLY A 155 -29.59 8.10 8.32
N THR A 156 -30.79 8.62 8.64
CA THR A 156 -31.42 9.74 7.90
C THR A 156 -31.12 11.11 8.50
N SER A 157 -30.55 11.17 9.72
CA SER A 157 -30.18 12.41 10.38
C SER A 157 -28.82 12.90 9.91
N ALA A 158 -28.71 14.20 9.70
CA ALA A 158 -27.46 14.84 9.29
C ALA A 158 -27.01 15.86 10.33
N ALA A 159 -25.73 15.84 10.66
CA ALA A 159 -25.13 16.93 11.42
C ALA A 159 -25.06 18.20 10.56
N THR A 160 -25.12 19.34 11.22
CA THR A 160 -25.01 20.65 10.56
C THR A 160 -23.67 20.76 9.84
N ALA A 161 -23.67 21.28 8.61
CA ALA A 161 -22.43 21.57 7.90
C ALA A 161 -21.55 22.54 8.71
N ASN A 162 -20.23 22.37 8.61
CA ASN A 162 -19.18 23.22 9.18
C ASN A 162 -18.92 23.09 10.69
N THR A 163 -19.91 22.70 11.51
CA THR A 163 -19.72 22.60 12.96
C THR A 163 -20.51 21.45 13.58
N GLY A 164 -21.29 20.75 12.77
CA GLY A 164 -22.07 19.62 13.24
C GLY A 164 -21.22 18.46 13.71
N SER A 165 -21.77 17.67 14.60
CA SER A 165 -21.05 16.56 15.20
C SER A 165 -21.93 15.32 15.40
N LEU A 166 -21.28 14.17 15.43
CA LEU A 166 -21.80 12.93 15.96
C LEU A 166 -21.08 12.64 17.28
N THR A 167 -21.80 12.65 18.39
CA THR A 167 -21.22 12.59 19.72
C THR A 167 -21.75 11.40 20.49
N SER A 168 -20.87 10.67 21.18
CA SER A 168 -21.19 9.65 22.16
C SER A 168 -20.56 9.94 23.51
N ILE A 169 -21.18 9.46 24.59
CA ILE A 169 -20.68 9.64 25.95
C ILE A 169 -20.45 8.31 26.70
N ASN A 170 -20.77 7.17 26.09
CA ASN A 170 -20.65 5.88 26.77
C ASN A 170 -19.35 5.15 26.41
N LEU A 171 -18.80 4.46 27.37
CA LEU A 171 -17.69 3.52 27.16
C LEU A 171 -18.12 2.42 26.18
N GLY A 172 -17.27 2.14 25.21
CA GLY A 172 -17.51 1.10 24.21
C GLY A 172 -18.36 1.54 23.02
N ASP A 173 -18.92 2.78 23.04
CA ASP A 173 -19.59 3.29 21.85
C ASP A 173 -18.59 3.38 20.69
N ALA A 174 -18.99 2.87 19.53
CA ALA A 174 -18.15 2.83 18.35
C ALA A 174 -18.93 3.25 17.11
N MET A 175 -18.24 3.87 16.15
CA MET A 175 -18.83 4.25 14.88
C MET A 175 -17.79 4.20 13.78
N PHE A 176 -18.23 3.77 12.60
CA PHE A 176 -17.46 3.85 11.37
C PHE A 176 -18.19 4.70 10.35
N LEU A 177 -17.46 5.64 9.78
CA LEU A 177 -17.93 6.56 8.74
C LEU A 177 -17.24 6.22 7.42
N VAL A 178 -18.00 6.28 6.33
CA VAL A 178 -17.48 6.19 4.97
C VAL A 178 -17.72 7.50 4.23
N CYS A 179 -16.74 7.99 3.51
CA CYS A 179 -16.87 9.15 2.64
C CYS A 179 -17.73 8.77 1.43
N ILE A 180 -18.88 9.44 1.25
CA ILE A 180 -19.81 9.18 0.15
C ILE A 180 -19.84 10.29 -0.90
N VAL A 181 -19.37 11.50 -0.55
CA VAL A 181 -19.07 12.57 -1.49
C VAL A 181 -17.68 13.09 -1.14
N ALA A 182 -16.79 13.11 -2.12
CA ALA A 182 -15.40 13.50 -1.91
C ALA A 182 -15.31 14.81 -1.13
N ASP A 183 -14.41 14.85 -0.17
CA ASP A 183 -14.04 15.99 0.69
C ASP A 183 -15.15 16.50 1.63
N THR A 184 -16.42 16.13 1.42
CA THR A 184 -17.52 16.84 2.06
C THR A 184 -18.47 15.98 2.88
N THR A 185 -18.83 14.77 2.43
CA THR A 185 -19.97 14.05 3.04
C THR A 185 -19.57 12.66 3.51
N TRP A 186 -19.82 12.43 4.77
CA TRP A 186 -19.54 11.16 5.45
C TRP A 186 -20.83 10.54 5.98
N ARG A 187 -20.96 9.25 5.88
CA ARG A 187 -22.11 8.50 6.37
C ARG A 187 -21.67 7.36 7.29
N ALA A 188 -22.35 7.21 8.42
CA ALA A 188 -22.19 6.05 9.27
C ALA A 188 -22.74 4.80 8.56
N TYR A 189 -21.89 3.79 8.40
CA TYR A 189 -22.29 2.49 7.87
C TYR A 189 -22.33 1.42 8.98
N ALA A 190 -21.69 1.67 10.11
CA ALA A 190 -21.80 0.87 11.31
C ALA A 190 -21.73 1.80 12.52
N ALA A 191 -22.63 1.61 13.47
CA ALA A 191 -22.65 2.32 14.74
C ALA A 191 -23.13 1.41 15.83
N GLN A 192 -22.46 1.46 16.98
CA GLN A 192 -22.82 0.78 18.22
C GLN A 192 -22.90 1.83 19.32
N GLY A 193 -23.87 1.70 20.21
CA GLY A 193 -24.08 2.61 21.34
C GLY A 193 -24.98 3.80 21.01
N ASN A 194 -24.92 4.83 21.84
CA ASN A 194 -25.79 5.99 21.76
C ASN A 194 -25.05 7.19 21.18
N TRP A 195 -25.43 7.57 19.96
CA TRP A 195 -24.85 8.70 19.25
C TRP A 195 -25.87 9.82 19.07
N THR A 196 -25.48 11.01 19.40
CA THR A 196 -26.28 12.22 19.22
C THR A 196 -25.77 13.00 18.00
N VAL A 197 -26.73 13.47 17.19
CA VAL A 197 -26.47 14.31 16.01
C VAL A 197 -26.73 15.76 16.41
N ALA A 198 -25.77 16.66 16.13
CA ALA A 198 -25.88 18.10 16.41
C ALA A 198 -25.48 18.94 15.18
#